data_fb613e7c5289260972eb6e7bf6e33c31
#
_entry.id   fb613e7c5289260972eb6e7bf6e33c31
#
_cell.length_a   1.000
_cell.length_b   1.000
_cell.length_c   1.000
_cell.angle_alpha   90.00
_cell.angle_beta   90.00
_cell.angle_gamma   90.00
#
_symmetry.space_group_name_H-M   'P 1'
#
loop_
_entity.id
_entity.type
_entity.pdbx_description
1 polymer ?
#
loop_
_entity_poly.entity_id
_entity_poly.type
_entity_poly.pdbx_seq_one_letter_code
_entity_poly.pdbx_strand_id
1 'polypeptide(L)'
;MGNICRSPLAHAVFEDIVKKSSAENSFEIESCGTIGYHVGELPDARMRETARHHGITMSHRARQLKKTDLDEYDMILAMDNENLANIRKLARNRDQLDKIQLFRNFDPDAVGEAEVPDPYYGGAEGFEIVFQIVARTAQNLLTELTTHKR
;
A
#
# COMPACT_ATOMS: atom_id res chain seq x y z
N MET A 1 -2.69 -10.00 -0.55
CA MET A 1 -4.07 -10.25 -1.02
C MET A 1 -5.13 -9.92 0.02
N GLY A 2 -5.00 -10.42 1.23
CA GLY A 2 -6.02 -10.25 2.27
C GLY A 2 -5.93 -9.00 3.12
N ASN A 3 -5.06 -8.05 2.80
CA ASN A 3 -4.86 -6.82 3.56
C ASN A 3 -4.32 -7.09 4.98
N ILE A 4 -3.31 -7.95 5.08
CA ILE A 4 -2.71 -8.26 6.39
C ILE A 4 -1.20 -8.04 6.47
N CYS A 5 -0.50 -7.89 5.37
CA CYS A 5 0.94 -7.66 5.37
C CYS A 5 1.34 -6.40 4.63
N ARG A 6 1.39 -6.48 3.31
CA ARG A 6 1.98 -5.43 2.47
C ARG A 6 1.16 -4.15 2.43
N SER A 7 -0.12 -4.25 2.11
CA SER A 7 -0.96 -3.06 1.98
C SER A 7 -1.18 -2.33 3.30
N PRO A 8 -1.44 -3.01 4.45
CA PRO A 8 -1.54 -2.29 5.70
C PRO A 8 -0.20 -1.71 6.16
N LEU A 9 0.92 -2.32 5.79
CA LEU A 9 2.23 -1.72 6.05
C LEU A 9 2.40 -0.43 5.25
N ALA A 10 2.10 -0.47 3.96
CA ALA A 10 2.19 0.73 3.10
C ALA A 10 1.30 1.85 3.64
N HIS A 11 0.09 1.50 4.07
CA HIS A 11 -0.85 2.43 4.71
C HIS A 11 -0.23 3.09 5.94
N ALA A 12 0.28 2.30 6.88
CA ALA A 12 0.85 2.80 8.12
C ALA A 12 2.11 3.63 7.89
N VAL A 13 2.99 3.19 7.00
CA VAL A 13 4.22 3.91 6.68
C VAL A 13 3.91 5.24 6.02
N PHE A 14 3.01 5.25 5.06
CA PHE A 14 2.65 6.49 4.37
C PHE A 14 1.99 7.50 5.32
N GLU A 15 1.09 7.04 6.19
CA GLU A 15 0.50 7.90 7.22
C GLU A 15 1.56 8.51 8.12
N ASP A 16 2.54 7.72 8.55
CA ASP A 16 3.63 8.20 9.41
C ASP A 16 4.46 9.28 8.70
N ILE A 17 4.82 9.05 7.45
CA ILE A 17 5.59 10.00 6.65
C ILE A 17 4.80 11.30 6.45
N VAL A 18 3.51 11.20 6.14
CA VAL A 18 2.64 12.35 5.93
C VAL A 18 2.52 13.18 7.21
N LYS A 19 2.38 12.52 8.37
CA LYS A 19 2.29 13.22 9.66
C LYS A 19 3.56 14.00 9.99
N LYS A 20 4.72 13.45 9.63
CA LYS A 20 6.01 14.10 9.88
C LYS A 20 6.30 15.22 8.89
N SER A 21 5.56 15.29 7.81
CA SER A 21 5.60 16.37 6.84
C SER A 21 4.53 17.40 7.23
N SER A 22 4.45 18.51 6.51
CA SER A 22 3.39 19.50 6.71
C SER A 22 2.13 19.18 5.90
N ALA A 23 2.00 17.97 5.38
CA ALA A 23 0.94 17.59 4.43
C ALA A 23 -0.15 16.68 5.03
N GLU A 24 -0.20 16.50 6.36
CA GLU A 24 -1.08 15.46 6.94
C GLU A 24 -2.57 15.66 6.66
N ASN A 25 -3.03 16.90 6.48
CA ASN A 25 -4.44 17.17 6.19
C ASN A 25 -4.77 17.13 4.69
N SER A 26 -3.79 16.82 3.84
CA SER A 26 -3.96 16.80 2.39
C SER A 26 -4.30 15.42 1.85
N PHE A 27 -4.25 14.38 2.68
CA PHE A 27 -4.43 13.00 2.23
C PHE A 27 -5.43 12.25 3.09
N GLU A 28 -6.29 11.48 2.43
CA GLU A 28 -7.10 10.45 3.05
C GLU A 28 -6.51 9.11 2.60
N ILE A 29 -6.02 8.32 3.55
CA ILE A 29 -5.25 7.11 3.28
C ILE A 29 -6.01 5.91 3.79
N GLU A 30 -6.12 4.87 2.94
CA GLU A 30 -6.80 3.64 3.30
C GLU A 30 -6.08 2.46 2.63
N SER A 31 -6.30 1.27 3.15
CA SER A 31 -5.81 0.03 2.52
C SER A 31 -6.87 -1.05 2.59
N CYS A 32 -6.82 -1.99 1.65
CA CYS A 32 -7.79 -3.07 1.55
C CYS A 32 -7.17 -4.24 0.80
N GLY A 33 -7.83 -5.40 0.90
CA GLY A 33 -7.42 -6.60 0.17
C GLY A 33 -8.39 -6.92 -0.96
N THR A 34 -7.94 -7.71 -1.92
CA THR A 34 -8.77 -8.16 -3.03
C THR A 34 -9.62 -9.36 -2.65
N ILE A 35 -9.31 -10.04 -1.55
CA ILE A 35 -10.10 -11.15 -1.02
C ILE A 35 -10.52 -10.85 0.42
N GLY A 36 -11.57 -11.52 0.88
CA GLY A 36 -12.20 -11.24 2.17
C GLY A 36 -11.82 -12.15 3.33
N TYR A 37 -10.85 -13.05 3.16
CA TYR A 37 -10.51 -14.05 4.18
C TYR A 37 -10.16 -13.47 5.54
N HIS A 38 -9.51 -12.32 5.56
CA HIS A 38 -8.97 -11.73 6.78
C HIS A 38 -9.72 -10.48 7.25
N VAL A 39 -10.90 -10.21 6.70
CA VAL A 39 -11.70 -9.03 7.05
C VAL A 39 -11.88 -8.96 8.57
N GLY A 40 -11.58 -7.79 9.12
CA GLY A 40 -11.65 -7.53 10.57
C GLY A 40 -10.42 -7.92 11.35
N GLU A 41 -9.47 -8.64 10.75
CA GLU A 41 -8.25 -9.05 11.43
C GLU A 41 -7.23 -7.91 11.48
N LEU A 42 -6.39 -7.92 12.51
CA LEU A 42 -5.22 -7.06 12.58
C LEU A 42 -4.19 -7.53 11.56
N PRO A 43 -3.24 -6.67 11.18
CA PRO A 43 -2.14 -7.08 10.31
C PRO A 43 -1.37 -8.26 10.91
N ASP A 44 -0.67 -9.00 10.05
CA ASP A 44 0.17 -10.13 10.45
C ASP A 44 1.11 -9.70 11.59
N ALA A 45 1.20 -10.55 12.64
CA ALA A 45 1.99 -10.23 13.83
C ALA A 45 3.47 -9.98 13.53
N ARG A 46 4.04 -10.72 12.57
CA ARG A 46 5.44 -10.55 12.19
C ARG A 46 5.66 -9.23 11.47
N MET A 47 4.69 -8.83 10.65
CA MET A 47 4.76 -7.53 9.97
C MET A 47 4.63 -6.39 10.97
N ARG A 48 3.71 -6.52 11.94
CA ARG A 48 3.54 -5.53 13.01
C ARG A 48 4.83 -5.38 13.84
N GLU A 49 5.48 -6.51 14.14
CA GLU A 49 6.72 -6.52 14.92
C GLU A 49 7.85 -5.79 14.14
N THR A 50 7.99 -6.10 12.86
CA THR A 50 8.98 -5.43 12.01
C THR A 50 8.73 -3.92 11.97
N ALA A 51 7.49 -3.50 11.76
CA ALA A 51 7.13 -2.08 11.73
C ALA A 51 7.42 -1.40 13.06
N ARG A 52 7.12 -2.08 14.17
CA ARG A 52 7.36 -1.56 15.51
C ARG A 52 8.85 -1.27 15.76
N HIS A 53 9.75 -2.11 15.25
CA HIS A 53 11.19 -1.88 15.34
C HIS A 53 11.61 -0.59 14.63
N HIS A 54 10.82 -0.13 13.68
CA HIS A 54 11.06 1.12 12.96
C HIS A 54 10.19 2.27 13.49
N GLY A 55 9.56 2.08 14.64
CA GLY A 55 8.75 3.12 15.29
C GLY A 55 7.37 3.32 14.69
N ILE A 56 6.85 2.34 13.95
CA ILE A 56 5.56 2.44 13.27
C ILE A 56 4.58 1.45 13.87
N THR A 57 3.38 1.93 14.23
CA THR A 57 2.29 1.10 14.74
C THR A 57 1.30 0.81 13.62
N MET A 58 1.04 -0.47 13.38
CA MET A 58 0.05 -0.93 12.41
C MET A 58 -1.22 -1.33 13.16
N SER A 59 -2.27 -0.55 13.05
CA SER A 59 -3.54 -0.80 13.74
C SER A 59 -4.74 -0.97 12.81
N HIS A 60 -4.56 -0.77 11.52
CA HIS A 60 -5.63 -0.93 10.54
C HIS A 60 -6.10 -2.39 10.49
N ARG A 61 -7.41 -2.60 10.55
CA ARG A 61 -7.97 -3.94 10.39
C ARG A 61 -8.29 -4.21 8.94
N ALA A 62 -8.07 -5.45 8.52
CA ALA A 62 -8.28 -5.85 7.13
C ALA A 62 -9.71 -5.58 6.68
N ARG A 63 -9.86 -5.02 5.50
CA ARG A 63 -11.14 -4.89 4.81
C ARG A 63 -11.00 -5.28 3.35
N GLN A 64 -12.10 -5.61 2.72
CA GLN A 64 -12.10 -5.99 1.31
C GLN A 64 -12.35 -4.77 0.44
N LEU A 65 -11.70 -4.74 -0.73
CA LEU A 65 -11.90 -3.71 -1.74
C LEU A 65 -13.36 -3.72 -2.21
N LYS A 66 -13.96 -2.53 -2.30
CA LYS A 66 -15.31 -2.33 -2.80
C LYS A 66 -15.27 -1.62 -4.14
N LYS A 67 -16.29 -1.86 -4.96
CA LYS A 67 -16.41 -1.16 -6.26
C LYS A 67 -16.46 0.36 -6.09
N THR A 68 -17.07 0.85 -4.99
CA THR A 68 -17.16 2.28 -4.69
C THR A 68 -15.81 2.91 -4.40
N ASP A 69 -14.80 2.11 -3.97
CA ASP A 69 -13.45 2.63 -3.76
C ASP A 69 -12.86 3.20 -5.06
N LEU A 70 -13.22 2.63 -6.20
CA LEU A 70 -12.74 3.09 -7.50
C LEU A 70 -13.29 4.47 -7.88
N ASP A 71 -14.39 4.89 -7.27
CA ASP A 71 -14.96 6.22 -7.47
C ASP A 71 -14.47 7.21 -6.42
N GLU A 72 -14.31 6.76 -5.18
CA GLU A 72 -14.05 7.62 -4.03
C GLU A 72 -12.60 8.06 -3.89
N TYR A 73 -11.65 7.23 -4.32
CA TYR A 73 -10.23 7.51 -4.17
C TYR A 73 -9.62 8.00 -5.47
N ASP A 74 -8.67 8.92 -5.36
CA ASP A 74 -7.99 9.51 -6.51
C ASP A 74 -6.92 8.60 -7.09
N MET A 75 -6.34 7.71 -6.26
CA MET A 75 -5.26 6.83 -6.65
C MET A 75 -5.42 5.49 -5.94
N ILE A 76 -5.27 4.41 -6.68
CA ILE A 76 -5.38 3.05 -6.16
C ILE A 76 -4.11 2.30 -6.53
N LEU A 77 -3.39 1.83 -5.51
CA LEU A 77 -2.06 1.25 -5.68
C LEU A 77 -2.07 -0.23 -5.31
N ALA A 78 -1.65 -1.06 -6.25
CA ALA A 78 -1.58 -2.50 -6.09
C ALA A 78 -0.17 -2.94 -5.68
N MET A 79 -0.08 -3.95 -4.83
CA MET A 79 1.21 -4.44 -4.35
C MET A 79 1.91 -5.34 -5.36
N ASP A 80 1.15 -6.06 -6.19
CA ASP A 80 1.69 -6.96 -7.20
C ASP A 80 0.78 -7.01 -8.42
N ASN A 81 1.22 -7.72 -9.46
CA ASN A 81 0.47 -7.81 -10.72
C ASN A 81 -0.83 -8.58 -10.58
N GLU A 82 -0.91 -9.54 -9.67
CA GLU A 82 -2.16 -10.27 -9.41
C GLU A 82 -3.20 -9.33 -8.79
N ASN A 83 -2.80 -8.54 -7.79
CA ASN A 83 -3.67 -7.52 -7.21
C ASN A 83 -4.11 -6.52 -8.27
N LEU A 84 -3.17 -6.06 -9.11
CA LEU A 84 -3.44 -5.11 -10.18
C LEU A 84 -4.52 -5.64 -11.13
N ALA A 85 -4.39 -6.88 -11.58
CA ALA A 85 -5.35 -7.50 -12.48
C ALA A 85 -6.74 -7.63 -11.82
N ASN A 86 -6.78 -8.04 -10.56
CA ASN A 86 -8.03 -8.19 -9.82
C ASN A 86 -8.74 -6.85 -9.61
N ILE A 87 -8.00 -5.80 -9.33
CA ILE A 87 -8.57 -4.46 -9.18
C ILE A 87 -9.12 -3.96 -10.51
N ARG A 88 -8.36 -4.14 -11.59
CA ARG A 88 -8.77 -3.74 -12.94
C ARG A 88 -10.07 -4.39 -13.39
N LYS A 89 -10.32 -5.61 -12.96
CA LYS A 89 -11.59 -6.31 -13.28
C LYS A 89 -12.82 -5.62 -12.71
N LEU A 90 -12.64 -4.84 -11.64
CA LEU A 90 -13.75 -4.11 -11.01
C LEU A 90 -14.00 -2.75 -11.67
N ALA A 91 -13.06 -2.25 -12.46
CA ALA A 91 -13.19 -0.96 -13.12
C ALA A 91 -14.24 -1.02 -14.22
N ARG A 92 -15.06 0.03 -14.29
CA ARG A 92 -16.20 0.11 -15.23
C ARG A 92 -15.98 1.12 -16.34
N ASN A 93 -14.96 1.95 -16.23
CA ASN A 93 -14.69 3.00 -17.22
C ASN A 93 -13.22 3.39 -17.21
N ARG A 94 -12.86 4.25 -18.14
CA ARG A 94 -11.48 4.70 -18.32
C ARG A 94 -10.96 5.50 -17.13
N ASP A 95 -11.80 6.35 -16.56
CA ASP A 95 -11.40 7.18 -15.42
C ASP A 95 -10.99 6.31 -14.23
N GLN A 96 -11.71 5.22 -13.98
CA GLN A 96 -11.36 4.29 -12.93
C GLN A 96 -10.08 3.54 -13.24
N LEU A 97 -9.90 3.09 -14.48
CA LEU A 97 -8.68 2.38 -14.89
C LEU A 97 -7.43 3.26 -14.73
N ASP A 98 -7.56 4.54 -15.04
CA ASP A 98 -6.42 5.47 -14.99
C ASP A 98 -5.93 5.74 -13.58
N LYS A 99 -6.74 5.44 -12.56
CA LYS A 99 -6.36 5.59 -11.14
C LYS A 99 -5.53 4.42 -10.62
N ILE A 100 -5.51 3.29 -11.32
CA ILE A 100 -4.99 2.01 -10.83
C ILE A 100 -3.58 1.77 -11.37
N GLN A 101 -2.62 1.57 -10.47
CA GLN A 101 -1.24 1.27 -10.86
C GLN A 101 -0.53 0.52 -9.75
N LEU A 102 0.68 0.04 -10.04
CA LEU A 102 1.50 -0.62 -9.04
C LEU A 102 2.08 0.40 -8.06
N PHE A 103 2.02 0.09 -6.77
CA PHE A 103 2.62 0.92 -5.72
C PHE A 103 4.11 1.15 -6.01
N ARG A 104 4.81 0.08 -6.39
CA ARG A 104 6.25 0.13 -6.62
C ARG A 104 6.66 0.88 -7.89
N ASN A 105 5.71 1.39 -8.66
CA ASN A 105 6.01 2.36 -9.72
C ASN A 105 6.67 3.62 -9.16
N PHE A 106 6.46 3.89 -7.87
CA PHE A 106 7.06 5.04 -7.18
C PHE A 106 8.39 4.71 -6.51
N ASP A 107 8.87 3.46 -6.63
CA ASP A 107 10.15 3.05 -6.06
C ASP A 107 11.28 3.47 -7.01
N PRO A 108 12.16 4.38 -6.58
CA PRO A 108 13.26 4.84 -7.46
C PRO A 108 14.27 3.75 -7.80
N ASP A 109 14.30 2.66 -7.03
CA ASP A 109 15.22 1.55 -7.26
C ASP A 109 14.57 0.42 -8.07
N ALA A 110 13.29 0.51 -8.40
CA ALA A 110 12.59 -0.52 -9.14
C ALA A 110 12.95 -0.48 -10.62
N VAL A 111 12.99 -1.65 -11.25
CA VAL A 111 13.23 -1.81 -12.68
C VAL A 111 12.01 -2.49 -13.29
N GLY A 112 11.42 -1.86 -14.33
CA GLY A 112 10.26 -2.41 -15.02
C GLY A 112 9.02 -2.43 -14.14
N GLU A 113 8.16 -3.44 -14.33
CA GLU A 113 6.96 -3.64 -13.54
C GLU A 113 7.32 -4.36 -12.23
N ALA A 114 7.70 -3.58 -11.22
CA ALA A 114 8.16 -4.13 -9.97
C ALA A 114 7.00 -4.39 -8.99
N GLU A 115 7.10 -5.50 -8.29
CA GLU A 115 6.14 -5.90 -7.27
C GLU A 115 6.76 -5.73 -5.88
N VAL A 116 5.90 -5.53 -4.87
CA VAL A 116 6.32 -5.69 -3.48
C VAL A 116 6.30 -7.19 -3.20
N PRO A 117 7.43 -7.81 -2.83
CA PRO A 117 7.47 -9.26 -2.63
C PRO A 117 6.61 -9.68 -1.45
N ASP A 118 6.13 -10.94 -1.50
CA ASP A 118 5.37 -11.53 -0.40
C ASP A 118 6.35 -11.96 0.70
N PRO A 119 6.23 -11.40 1.93
CA PRO A 119 7.18 -11.70 2.98
C PRO A 119 7.09 -13.12 3.54
N TYR A 120 5.98 -13.83 3.29
CA TYR A 120 5.80 -15.18 3.82
C TYR A 120 6.87 -16.17 3.36
N TYR A 121 7.47 -15.92 2.20
CA TYR A 121 8.45 -16.85 1.63
C TYR A 121 9.91 -16.54 1.99
N GLY A 122 10.15 -15.44 2.71
CA GLY A 122 11.49 -14.96 3.02
C GLY A 122 11.92 -15.05 4.48
N GLY A 123 11.14 -15.70 5.34
CA GLY A 123 11.45 -15.75 6.77
C GLY A 123 11.45 -14.35 7.42
N ALA A 124 12.18 -14.21 8.53
CA ALA A 124 12.24 -12.92 9.25
C ALA A 124 12.84 -11.82 8.40
N GLU A 125 13.86 -12.15 7.57
CA GLU A 125 14.48 -11.18 6.69
C GLU A 125 13.52 -10.69 5.60
N GLY A 126 12.57 -11.52 5.20
CA GLY A 126 11.57 -11.16 4.20
C GLY A 126 10.71 -9.99 4.66
N PHE A 127 10.33 -9.95 5.93
CA PHE A 127 9.55 -8.84 6.48
C PHE A 127 10.35 -7.55 6.51
N GLU A 128 11.62 -7.62 6.86
CA GLU A 128 12.49 -6.44 6.86
C GLU A 128 12.72 -5.91 5.44
N ILE A 129 12.93 -6.79 4.46
CA ILE A 129 13.10 -6.40 3.06
C ILE A 129 11.84 -5.68 2.55
N VAL A 130 10.67 -6.23 2.86
CA VAL A 130 9.40 -5.59 2.48
C VAL A 130 9.28 -4.21 3.13
N PHE A 131 9.65 -4.09 4.40
CA PHE A 131 9.62 -2.79 5.08
C PHE A 131 10.50 -1.76 4.37
N GLN A 132 11.73 -2.14 4.00
CA GLN A 132 12.65 -1.22 3.33
C GLN A 132 12.12 -0.77 1.96
N ILE A 133 11.56 -1.70 1.19
CA ILE A 133 10.96 -1.37 -0.11
C ILE A 133 9.79 -0.43 0.07
N VAL A 134 8.90 -0.73 1.00
CA VAL A 134 7.69 0.07 1.25
C VAL A 134 8.05 1.47 1.74
N ALA A 135 9.00 1.58 2.66
CA ALA A 135 9.41 2.87 3.20
C ALA A 135 10.01 3.76 2.11
N ARG A 136 10.90 3.21 1.29
CA ARG A 136 11.52 3.94 0.18
C ARG A 136 10.48 4.38 -0.85
N THR A 137 9.58 3.49 -1.21
CA THR A 137 8.52 3.75 -2.19
C THR A 137 7.55 4.81 -1.67
N ALA A 138 7.13 4.70 -0.42
CA ALA A 138 6.20 5.64 0.20
C ALA A 138 6.81 7.05 0.27
N GLN A 139 8.08 7.16 0.60
CA GLN A 139 8.75 8.45 0.66
C GLN A 139 8.77 9.13 -0.71
N ASN A 140 9.08 8.37 -1.77
CA ASN A 140 9.09 8.93 -3.12
C ASN A 140 7.66 9.24 -3.60
N LEU A 141 6.68 8.44 -3.21
CA LEU A 141 5.28 8.72 -3.51
C LEU A 141 4.86 10.08 -2.95
N LEU A 142 5.18 10.35 -1.69
CA LEU A 142 4.88 11.64 -1.09
C LEU A 142 5.58 12.77 -1.82
N THR A 143 6.84 12.59 -2.17
CA THR A 143 7.61 13.58 -2.91
C THR A 143 6.96 13.91 -4.24
N GLU A 144 6.56 12.90 -5.01
CA GLU A 144 5.91 13.12 -6.30
C GLU A 144 4.55 13.79 -6.17
N LEU A 145 3.74 13.35 -5.19
CA LEU A 145 2.41 13.94 -4.99
C LEU A 145 2.48 15.40 -4.54
N THR A 146 3.46 15.75 -3.71
CA THR A 146 3.60 17.13 -3.23
C THR A 146 4.27 18.03 -4.25
N THR A 147 5.17 17.49 -5.08
CA THR A 147 5.85 18.26 -6.13
C THR A 147 4.90 18.61 -7.28
N HIS A 148 4.01 17.71 -7.66
CA HIS A 148 3.08 17.91 -8.76
C HIS A 148 1.76 18.56 -8.34
N LYS A 149 1.55 18.72 -7.04
CA LYS A 149 0.34 19.33 -6.50
C LYS A 149 0.50 20.84 -6.48
N ARG A 150 -0.14 21.49 -7.41
CA ARG A 150 -0.12 22.95 -7.50
C ARG A 150 -1.50 23.53 -7.59
#